data_b0a5b497c3122905282b42d76819b40f
#
_entry.id   b0a5b497c3122905282b42d76819b40f
#
_cell.length_a   1.000
_cell.length_b   1.000
_cell.length_c   1.000
_cell.angle_alpha   90.00
_cell.angle_beta   90.00
_cell.angle_gamma   90.00
#
_symmetry.space_group_name_H-M   'P 1'
#
loop_
_entity.id
_entity.type
_entity.pdbx_description
1 polymer ?
#
loop_
_entity_poly.entity_id
_entity_poly.type
_entity_poly.pdbx_seq_one_letter_code
_entity_poly.pdbx_strand_id
1 'polypeptide(L)'
;MRRVSGKSLGTIFREEVVEPLGLDFWMGLPEMHENRVAPIIPADPPDPSGPVSPMLMAIAMDQASMQAILMFNTGGYMLPGSDGVFGFNTRAAHIAEFGSVGALTNARGLAGMYAPLANGGSLNSVSLVSRDTVARMGAVSSASSLDASILLPTRFALGYAKSVDNRHVPQATEDDSLILSEEAFGHPGFGGAIGFADPVANMSFGYAMNRMGQGIGLNARGQSLVDATYLSLGYTSNAGGSWIKG
;
A
#
# COMPACT_ATOMS: atom_id res chain seq x y z
N MET A 1 -16.46 -9.84 6.46
CA MET A 1 -15.94 -10.30 7.77
C MET A 1 -16.97 -10.13 8.86
N ARG A 2 -17.43 -8.93 9.23
CA ARG A 2 -18.38 -8.71 10.35
C ARG A 2 -19.61 -9.62 10.32
N ARG A 3 -20.25 -9.83 9.16
CA ARG A 3 -21.44 -10.70 9.03
C ARG A 3 -21.17 -12.18 9.31
N VAL A 4 -19.94 -12.64 9.10
CA VAL A 4 -19.57 -14.04 9.29
C VAL A 4 -19.04 -14.31 10.68
N SER A 5 -18.23 -13.37 11.23
CA SER A 5 -17.53 -13.54 12.51
C SER A 5 -18.24 -12.87 13.70
N GLY A 6 -19.14 -11.93 13.45
CA GLY A 6 -19.69 -11.05 14.49
C GLY A 6 -18.72 -10.00 15.05
N LYS A 7 -17.47 -10.00 14.60
CA LYS A 7 -16.40 -9.11 15.08
C LYS A 7 -16.13 -7.97 14.10
N SER A 8 -15.56 -6.87 14.59
CA SER A 8 -15.05 -5.79 13.73
C SER A 8 -13.80 -6.21 12.96
N LEU A 9 -13.46 -5.45 11.93
CA LEU A 9 -12.25 -5.72 11.13
C LEU A 9 -10.98 -5.61 11.98
N GLY A 10 -10.86 -4.55 12.79
CA GLY A 10 -9.72 -4.35 13.67
C GLY A 10 -9.59 -5.45 14.71
N THR A 11 -10.72 -5.92 15.27
CA THR A 11 -10.71 -7.04 16.22
C THR A 11 -10.19 -8.33 15.58
N ILE A 12 -10.69 -8.69 14.39
CA ILE A 12 -10.21 -9.90 13.69
C ILE A 12 -8.74 -9.76 13.33
N PHE A 13 -8.34 -8.63 12.78
CA PHE A 13 -6.94 -8.40 12.41
C PHE A 13 -6.00 -8.50 13.60
N ARG A 14 -6.40 -7.93 14.73
CA ARG A 14 -5.63 -8.03 15.97
C ARG A 14 -5.50 -9.47 16.44
N GLU A 15 -6.59 -10.20 16.56
CA GLU A 15 -6.61 -11.56 17.16
C GLU A 15 -5.96 -12.60 16.25
N GLU A 16 -6.17 -12.51 14.92
CA GLU A 16 -5.74 -13.54 13.98
C GLU A 16 -4.36 -13.24 13.34
N VAL A 17 -3.89 -11.99 13.40
CA VAL A 17 -2.65 -11.58 12.73
C VAL A 17 -1.69 -10.89 13.69
N VAL A 18 -2.12 -9.81 14.33
CA VAL A 18 -1.23 -8.91 15.09
C VAL A 18 -0.70 -9.57 16.34
N GLU A 19 -1.57 -10.11 17.19
CA GLU A 19 -1.20 -10.75 18.45
C GLU A 19 -0.37 -12.01 18.21
N PRO A 20 -0.77 -12.95 17.33
CA PRO A 20 0.04 -14.14 17.06
C PRO A 20 1.44 -13.85 16.53
N LEU A 21 1.60 -12.78 15.73
CA LEU A 21 2.88 -12.37 15.16
C LEU A 21 3.65 -11.36 16.01
N GLY A 22 3.06 -10.85 17.10
CA GLY A 22 3.68 -9.87 17.98
C GLY A 22 3.94 -8.52 17.31
N LEU A 23 3.02 -8.03 16.47
CA LEU A 23 3.21 -6.82 15.68
C LEU A 23 2.73 -5.56 16.40
N ASP A 24 3.39 -4.45 16.12
CA ASP A 24 2.89 -3.11 16.46
C ASP A 24 2.11 -2.56 15.25
N PHE A 25 0.86 -3.00 15.13
CA PHE A 25 0.00 -2.72 13.98
C PHE A 25 -1.46 -2.57 14.43
N TRP A 26 -2.10 -1.47 14.06
CA TRP A 26 -3.41 -1.10 14.57
C TRP A 26 -4.39 -0.73 13.47
N MET A 27 -5.55 -1.36 13.46
CA MET A 27 -6.75 -0.91 12.76
C MET A 27 -7.75 -0.50 13.85
N GLY A 28 -7.84 0.81 14.11
CA GLY A 28 -8.48 1.34 15.31
C GLY A 28 -7.51 1.41 16.48
N LEU A 29 -6.77 2.52 16.59
CA LEU A 29 -5.74 2.71 17.62
C LEU A 29 -6.35 2.93 19.00
N PRO A 30 -5.95 2.18 20.06
CA PRO A 30 -6.31 2.49 21.44
C PRO A 30 -5.74 3.85 21.88
N GLU A 31 -6.47 4.58 22.72
CA GLU A 31 -6.11 5.92 23.16
C GLU A 31 -4.73 5.99 23.84
N MET A 32 -4.39 4.96 24.60
CA MET A 32 -3.10 4.86 25.30
C MET A 32 -1.88 4.89 24.36
N HIS A 33 -2.05 4.66 23.07
CA HIS A 33 -0.99 4.67 22.06
C HIS A 33 -0.97 5.94 21.19
N GLU A 34 -1.91 6.87 21.40
CA GLU A 34 -2.06 8.09 20.61
C GLU A 34 -0.78 8.94 20.59
N ASN A 35 -0.11 9.04 21.73
CA ASN A 35 1.13 9.80 21.87
C ASN A 35 2.33 9.23 21.11
N ARG A 36 2.19 8.03 20.53
CA ARG A 36 3.23 7.38 19.69
C ARG A 36 3.03 7.64 18.22
N VAL A 37 1.91 8.22 17.81
CA VAL A 37 1.60 8.49 16.41
C VAL A 37 2.41 9.68 15.92
N ALA A 38 3.24 9.45 14.91
CA ALA A 38 3.87 10.53 14.18
C ALA A 38 2.84 11.15 13.21
N PRO A 39 2.63 12.46 13.21
CA PRO A 39 1.69 13.09 12.30
C PRO A 39 2.16 12.90 10.85
N ILE A 40 1.21 12.64 9.96
CA ILE A 40 1.46 12.60 8.52
C ILE A 40 1.63 14.05 8.04
N ILE A 41 2.72 14.31 7.36
CA ILE A 41 3.01 15.56 6.67
C ILE A 41 2.59 15.38 5.21
N PRO A 42 1.61 16.13 4.70
CA PRO A 42 1.19 16.04 3.31
C PRO A 42 2.35 16.24 2.33
N ALA A 43 2.21 15.71 1.13
CA ALA A 43 3.16 16.00 0.05
C ALA A 43 3.18 17.50 -0.26
N ASP A 44 4.34 17.98 -0.68
CA ASP A 44 4.42 19.33 -1.23
C ASP A 44 3.52 19.44 -2.47
N PRO A 45 3.00 20.64 -2.81
CA PRO A 45 2.28 20.80 -4.06
C PRO A 45 3.09 20.30 -5.25
N PRO A 46 2.45 19.65 -6.25
CA PRO A 46 3.16 19.21 -7.44
C PRO A 46 3.78 20.40 -8.18
N ASP A 47 4.90 20.18 -8.86
CA ASP A 47 5.48 21.15 -9.77
C ASP A 47 4.42 21.50 -10.84
N PRO A 48 4.00 22.78 -10.96
CA PRO A 48 2.98 23.19 -11.92
C PRO A 48 3.42 23.00 -13.38
N SER A 49 4.70 22.82 -13.64
CA SER A 49 5.26 22.54 -14.98
C SER A 49 5.48 21.04 -15.23
N GLY A 50 5.33 20.20 -14.21
CA GLY A 50 5.52 18.77 -14.31
C GLY A 50 4.27 18.01 -14.79
N PRO A 51 4.42 16.73 -15.12
CA PRO A 51 3.28 15.88 -15.46
C PRO A 51 2.39 15.67 -14.23
N VAL A 52 1.09 15.67 -14.45
CA VAL A 52 0.08 15.39 -13.43
C VAL A 52 -0.55 14.04 -13.71
N SER A 53 -0.62 13.18 -12.70
CA SER A 53 -1.29 11.88 -12.82
C SER A 53 -2.70 12.02 -13.41
N PRO A 54 -3.11 11.15 -14.36
CA PRO A 54 -4.44 11.19 -14.98
C PRO A 54 -5.58 11.19 -13.96
N MET A 55 -5.44 10.45 -12.88
CA MET A 55 -6.41 10.43 -11.78
C MET A 55 -6.56 11.80 -11.13
N LEU A 56 -5.46 12.46 -10.79
CA LEU A 56 -5.48 13.79 -10.17
C LEU A 56 -6.03 14.85 -11.13
N MET A 57 -5.72 14.74 -12.43
CA MET A 57 -6.29 15.61 -13.45
C MET A 57 -7.81 15.43 -13.56
N ALA A 58 -8.32 14.19 -13.57
CA ALA A 58 -9.75 13.91 -13.60
C ALA A 58 -10.47 14.52 -12.38
N ILE A 59 -9.89 14.40 -11.19
CA ILE A 59 -10.42 15.00 -9.95
C ILE A 59 -10.49 16.54 -10.07
N ALA A 60 -9.44 17.15 -10.60
CA ALA A 60 -9.38 18.60 -10.74
C ALA A 60 -10.40 19.14 -11.75
N MET A 61 -10.66 18.39 -12.82
CA MET A 61 -11.59 18.77 -13.90
C MET A 61 -13.06 18.53 -13.54
N ASP A 62 -13.35 17.47 -12.78
CA ASP A 62 -14.73 17.12 -12.40
C ASP A 62 -14.76 16.49 -11.00
N GLN A 63 -15.28 17.25 -10.04
CA GLN A 63 -15.46 16.82 -8.66
C GLN A 63 -16.58 15.76 -8.49
N ALA A 64 -17.40 15.53 -9.51
CA ALA A 64 -18.37 14.45 -9.56
C ALA A 64 -17.83 13.19 -10.26
N SER A 65 -16.59 13.24 -10.76
CA SER A 65 -15.93 12.08 -11.37
C SER A 65 -15.84 10.90 -10.39
N MET A 66 -15.76 9.69 -10.94
CA MET A 66 -15.53 8.49 -10.13
C MET A 66 -14.25 8.62 -9.30
N GLN A 67 -13.21 9.22 -9.86
CA GLN A 67 -11.94 9.48 -9.19
C GLN A 67 -12.09 10.39 -7.98
N ALA A 68 -12.85 11.47 -8.12
CA ALA A 68 -13.15 12.38 -7.02
C ALA A 68 -13.98 11.69 -5.93
N ILE A 69 -15.00 10.92 -6.31
CA ILE A 69 -15.80 10.13 -5.37
C ILE A 69 -14.94 9.14 -4.60
N LEU A 70 -14.07 8.39 -5.28
CA LEU A 70 -13.15 7.44 -4.65
C LEU A 70 -12.21 8.12 -3.64
N MET A 71 -11.67 9.28 -4.00
CA MET A 71 -10.73 10.03 -3.15
C MET A 71 -11.42 10.65 -1.93
N PHE A 72 -12.59 11.27 -2.12
CA PHE A 72 -13.21 12.12 -1.10
C PHE A 72 -14.36 11.46 -0.33
N ASN A 73 -14.87 10.31 -0.79
CA ASN A 73 -15.92 9.56 -0.06
C ASN A 73 -15.38 8.80 1.17
N THR A 74 -14.37 9.36 1.82
CA THR A 74 -13.69 8.81 3.00
C THR A 74 -14.09 9.55 4.28
N GLY A 75 -15.21 10.29 4.27
CA GLY A 75 -15.65 11.05 5.43
C GLY A 75 -14.69 12.18 5.86
N GLY A 76 -13.98 12.77 4.91
CA GLY A 76 -13.02 13.85 5.18
C GLY A 76 -11.60 13.39 5.53
N TYR A 77 -11.33 12.09 5.54
CA TYR A 77 -10.01 11.55 5.87
C TYR A 77 -8.86 12.18 5.10
N MET A 78 -9.03 12.44 3.80
CA MET A 78 -8.03 13.03 2.91
C MET A 78 -8.10 14.56 2.80
N LEU A 79 -9.00 15.20 3.54
CA LEU A 79 -9.22 16.65 3.43
C LEU A 79 -8.75 17.37 4.71
N PRO A 80 -8.26 18.60 4.60
CA PRO A 80 -8.01 19.43 5.77
C PRO A 80 -9.33 19.90 6.37
N GLY A 81 -9.39 19.91 7.69
CA GLY A 81 -10.46 20.59 8.44
C GLY A 81 -10.34 22.10 8.37
N SER A 82 -11.28 22.80 9.01
CA SER A 82 -11.27 24.28 9.09
C SER A 82 -10.06 24.85 9.84
N ASP A 83 -9.41 24.03 10.64
CA ASP A 83 -8.18 24.32 11.38
C ASP A 83 -6.89 24.00 10.58
N GLY A 84 -7.03 23.53 9.34
CA GLY A 84 -5.94 23.11 8.48
C GLY A 84 -5.36 21.71 8.80
N VAL A 85 -5.90 21.03 9.81
CA VAL A 85 -5.46 19.66 10.14
C VAL A 85 -6.14 18.68 9.20
N PHE A 86 -5.34 17.86 8.52
CA PHE A 86 -5.87 16.80 7.66
C PHE A 86 -6.59 15.72 8.48
N GLY A 87 -7.69 15.20 7.92
CA GLY A 87 -8.52 14.19 8.57
C GLY A 87 -7.72 12.98 9.07
N PHE A 88 -6.73 12.51 8.32
CA PHE A 88 -5.88 11.38 8.71
C PHE A 88 -5.00 11.64 9.95
N ASN A 89 -4.84 12.87 10.40
CA ASN A 89 -4.13 13.25 11.62
C ASN A 89 -5.06 13.46 12.82
N THR A 90 -6.33 13.14 12.68
CA THR A 90 -7.30 13.31 13.75
C THR A 90 -7.47 12.03 14.56
N ARG A 91 -7.80 12.18 15.84
CA ARG A 91 -8.16 11.03 16.69
C ARG A 91 -9.31 10.20 16.08
N ALA A 92 -10.27 10.85 15.44
CA ALA A 92 -11.38 10.18 14.78
C ALA A 92 -10.91 9.22 13.67
N ALA A 93 -9.91 9.62 12.89
CA ALA A 93 -9.29 8.78 11.86
C ALA A 93 -8.49 7.62 12.50
N HIS A 94 -7.76 7.89 13.58
CA HIS A 94 -6.94 6.87 14.25
C HIS A 94 -7.77 5.74 14.88
N ILE A 95 -8.99 6.03 15.35
CA ILE A 95 -9.90 4.99 15.89
C ILE A 95 -10.74 4.31 14.83
N ALA A 96 -10.79 4.86 13.62
CA ALA A 96 -11.61 4.29 12.55
C ALA A 96 -10.99 3.00 12.00
N GLU A 97 -11.85 2.01 11.74
CA GLU A 97 -11.45 0.73 11.15
C GLU A 97 -11.74 0.71 9.65
N PHE A 98 -10.97 1.46 8.88
CA PHE A 98 -11.07 1.44 7.41
C PHE A 98 -10.30 0.26 6.83
N GLY A 99 -10.93 -0.50 5.95
CA GLY A 99 -10.28 -1.63 5.27
C GLY A 99 -9.31 -1.22 4.16
N SER A 100 -9.36 0.02 3.70
CA SER A 100 -8.55 0.54 2.59
C SER A 100 -7.49 1.55 2.99
N VAL A 101 -7.65 2.21 4.14
CA VAL A 101 -6.75 3.26 4.64
C VAL A 101 -6.74 3.27 6.17
N GLY A 102 -5.86 4.07 6.79
CA GLY A 102 -5.96 4.41 8.22
C GLY A 102 -5.38 3.40 9.19
N ALA A 103 -4.76 2.34 8.74
CA ALA A 103 -3.98 1.49 9.63
C ALA A 103 -2.72 2.22 10.11
N LEU A 104 -2.41 2.11 11.41
CA LEU A 104 -1.23 2.71 12.03
C LEU A 104 -0.21 1.62 12.37
N THR A 105 0.99 1.78 11.85
CA THR A 105 2.09 0.83 12.05
C THR A 105 3.43 1.49 11.73
N ASN A 106 4.47 0.71 11.73
CA ASN A 106 5.82 1.08 11.31
C ASN A 106 6.36 0.07 10.28
N ALA A 107 7.55 0.30 9.76
CA ALA A 107 8.16 -0.58 8.75
C ALA A 107 8.29 -2.04 9.23
N ARG A 108 8.59 -2.28 10.50
CA ARG A 108 8.66 -3.65 11.07
C ARG A 108 7.29 -4.33 11.11
N GLY A 109 6.25 -3.57 11.49
CA GLY A 109 4.88 -4.09 11.49
C GLY A 109 4.41 -4.47 10.08
N LEU A 110 4.70 -3.62 9.08
CA LEU A 110 4.42 -3.94 7.67
C LEU A 110 5.19 -5.19 7.22
N ALA A 111 6.50 -5.21 7.36
CA ALA A 111 7.31 -6.37 6.98
C ALA A 111 6.88 -7.64 7.74
N GLY A 112 6.60 -7.52 9.04
CA GLY A 112 6.14 -8.63 9.88
C GLY A 112 4.80 -9.22 9.43
N MET A 113 3.86 -8.38 8.99
CA MET A 113 2.58 -8.83 8.47
C MET A 113 2.74 -9.64 7.16
N TYR A 114 3.68 -9.24 6.29
CA TYR A 114 3.94 -9.94 5.04
C TYR A 114 4.88 -11.15 5.18
N ALA A 115 5.61 -11.27 6.30
CA ALA A 115 6.60 -12.33 6.47
C ALA A 115 6.03 -13.75 6.40
N PRO A 116 4.88 -14.10 7.00
CA PRO A 116 4.26 -15.41 6.78
C PRO A 116 3.93 -15.66 5.31
N LEU A 117 3.48 -14.64 4.57
CA LEU A 117 3.12 -14.77 3.15
C LEU A 117 4.35 -15.04 2.28
N ALA A 118 5.49 -14.43 2.59
CA ALA A 118 6.76 -14.72 1.95
C ALA A 118 7.26 -16.15 2.23
N ASN A 119 6.82 -16.77 3.34
CA ASN A 119 7.22 -18.11 3.78
C ASN A 119 6.13 -19.17 3.57
N GLY A 120 5.27 -18.97 2.57
CA GLY A 120 4.24 -19.96 2.23
C GLY A 120 3.08 -20.04 3.20
N GLY A 121 2.77 -18.93 3.91
CA GLY A 121 1.62 -18.76 4.76
C GLY A 121 1.87 -18.92 6.25
N SER A 122 3.10 -19.26 6.65
CA SER A 122 3.47 -19.50 8.06
C SER A 122 4.81 -18.85 8.40
N LEU A 123 4.96 -18.42 9.66
CA LEU A 123 6.22 -17.94 10.21
C LEU A 123 6.39 -18.49 11.63
N ASN A 124 7.51 -19.15 11.90
CA ASN A 124 7.74 -19.86 13.16
C ASN A 124 6.58 -20.83 13.48
N SER A 125 5.92 -20.68 14.62
CA SER A 125 4.75 -21.47 15.03
C SER A 125 3.40 -20.91 14.58
N VAL A 126 3.38 -19.75 13.92
CA VAL A 126 2.15 -19.06 13.49
C VAL A 126 1.85 -19.43 12.04
N SER A 127 0.66 -19.96 11.78
CA SER A 127 0.16 -20.24 10.45
C SER A 127 -1.07 -19.35 10.18
N LEU A 128 -0.97 -18.44 9.22
CA LEU A 128 -2.06 -17.55 8.83
C LEU A 128 -2.94 -18.18 7.74
N VAL A 129 -2.31 -18.74 6.73
CA VAL A 129 -2.98 -19.34 5.56
C VAL A 129 -2.16 -20.51 5.03
N SER A 130 -2.77 -21.37 4.20
CA SER A 130 -2.06 -22.45 3.54
C SER A 130 -1.15 -21.94 2.41
N ARG A 131 -0.16 -22.74 2.02
CA ARG A 131 0.72 -22.47 0.87
C ARG A 131 -0.10 -22.28 -0.44
N ASP A 132 -1.12 -23.10 -0.65
CA ASP A 132 -2.00 -22.97 -1.81
C ASP A 132 -2.79 -21.67 -1.79
N THR A 133 -3.19 -21.21 -0.61
CA THR A 133 -3.84 -19.89 -0.45
C THR A 133 -2.86 -18.78 -0.81
N VAL A 134 -1.61 -18.82 -0.36
CA VAL A 134 -0.58 -17.84 -0.75
C VAL A 134 -0.38 -17.81 -2.27
N ALA A 135 -0.27 -18.97 -2.90
CA ALA A 135 -0.13 -19.06 -4.35
C ALA A 135 -1.32 -18.40 -5.09
N ARG A 136 -2.55 -18.64 -4.60
CA ARG A 136 -3.75 -17.99 -5.15
C ARG A 136 -3.80 -16.49 -4.86
N MET A 137 -3.34 -16.05 -3.69
CA MET A 137 -3.27 -14.64 -3.31
C MET A 137 -2.31 -13.86 -4.22
N GLY A 138 -1.18 -14.47 -4.59
CA GLY A 138 -0.15 -13.85 -5.44
C GLY A 138 -0.40 -13.96 -6.94
N ALA A 139 -1.33 -14.80 -7.39
CA ALA A 139 -1.65 -14.96 -8.81
C ALA A 139 -2.41 -13.74 -9.35
N VAL A 140 -2.05 -13.27 -10.55
CA VAL A 140 -2.78 -12.19 -11.23
C VAL A 140 -4.23 -12.59 -11.44
N SER A 141 -5.14 -11.82 -10.90
CA SER A 141 -6.61 -12.01 -11.03
C SER A 141 -7.25 -10.96 -11.93
N SER A 142 -6.63 -9.79 -12.07
CA SER A 142 -7.10 -8.70 -12.93
C SER A 142 -5.92 -7.94 -13.49
N ALA A 143 -5.97 -7.62 -14.78
CA ALA A 143 -5.03 -6.73 -15.44
C ALA A 143 -5.78 -5.85 -16.43
N SER A 144 -5.44 -4.57 -16.46
CA SER A 144 -6.06 -3.60 -17.36
C SER A 144 -4.99 -2.70 -17.95
N SER A 145 -5.11 -2.39 -19.23
CA SER A 145 -4.29 -1.36 -19.87
C SER A 145 -4.77 0.06 -19.54
N LEU A 146 -6.00 0.18 -19.05
CA LEU A 146 -6.57 1.44 -18.56
C LEU A 146 -7.57 1.09 -17.46
N ASP A 147 -7.15 1.21 -16.22
CA ASP A 147 -8.02 1.04 -15.06
C ASP A 147 -8.98 2.24 -14.94
N ALA A 148 -10.26 1.96 -14.75
CA ALA A 148 -11.29 3.00 -14.71
C ALA A 148 -11.17 3.92 -13.47
N SER A 149 -10.48 3.48 -12.41
CA SER A 149 -10.31 4.24 -11.18
C SER A 149 -9.11 5.18 -11.22
N ILE A 150 -7.95 4.66 -11.62
CA ILE A 150 -6.70 5.44 -11.60
C ILE A 150 -6.26 5.93 -12.98
N LEU A 151 -6.94 5.50 -14.04
CA LEU A 151 -6.72 5.89 -15.45
C LEU A 151 -5.31 5.56 -15.98
N LEU A 152 -4.72 4.51 -15.44
CA LEU A 152 -3.41 3.96 -15.81
C LEU A 152 -3.47 2.44 -15.89
N PRO A 153 -2.48 1.78 -16.51
CA PRO A 153 -2.35 0.34 -16.43
C PRO A 153 -2.23 -0.16 -15.00
N THR A 154 -2.92 -1.27 -14.72
CA THR A 154 -2.88 -1.94 -13.40
C THR A 154 -2.77 -3.44 -13.55
N ARG A 155 -2.19 -4.07 -12.51
CA ARG A 155 -2.17 -5.52 -12.32
C ARG A 155 -2.47 -5.82 -10.85
N PHE A 156 -3.50 -6.61 -10.61
CA PHE A 156 -3.89 -7.01 -9.26
C PHE A 156 -4.00 -8.53 -9.12
N ALA A 157 -3.60 -8.99 -7.96
CA ALA A 157 -3.89 -10.32 -7.43
C ALA A 157 -5.15 -10.25 -6.54
N LEU A 158 -5.37 -11.22 -5.68
CA LEU A 158 -6.52 -11.21 -4.76
C LEU A 158 -6.29 -10.27 -3.57
N GLY A 159 -6.63 -9.00 -3.77
CA GLY A 159 -6.46 -7.93 -2.76
C GLY A 159 -5.07 -7.31 -2.69
N TYR A 160 -4.18 -7.62 -3.64
CA TYR A 160 -2.82 -7.10 -3.70
C TYR A 160 -2.50 -6.53 -5.08
N ALA A 161 -1.68 -5.49 -5.11
CA ALA A 161 -1.06 -5.02 -6.34
C ALA A 161 0.13 -5.93 -6.72
N LYS A 162 0.36 -6.06 -8.00
CA LYS A 162 1.49 -6.73 -8.63
C LYS A 162 2.41 -5.72 -9.29
N SER A 163 3.61 -6.13 -9.66
CA SER A 163 4.51 -5.28 -10.44
C SER A 163 3.79 -4.74 -11.67
N VAL A 164 3.84 -3.43 -11.86
CA VAL A 164 3.34 -2.72 -13.04
C VAL A 164 4.30 -1.59 -13.40
N ASP A 165 4.73 -1.56 -14.65
CA ASP A 165 5.63 -0.56 -15.19
C ASP A 165 4.88 0.46 -16.03
N ASN A 166 4.67 1.62 -15.46
CA ASN A 166 4.03 2.76 -16.13
C ASN A 166 5.04 3.80 -16.63
N ARG A 167 6.37 3.55 -16.52
CA ARG A 167 7.43 4.48 -16.95
C ARG A 167 7.37 4.86 -18.42
N HIS A 168 6.72 4.02 -19.24
CA HIS A 168 6.57 4.23 -20.68
C HIS A 168 5.17 4.70 -21.09
N VAL A 169 4.29 4.91 -20.12
CA VAL A 169 2.93 5.42 -20.37
C VAL A 169 2.96 6.94 -20.48
N PRO A 170 2.57 7.55 -21.61
CA PRO A 170 2.77 8.98 -21.85
C PRO A 170 2.14 9.91 -20.80
N GLN A 171 1.07 9.46 -20.15
CA GLN A 171 0.33 10.24 -19.13
C GLN A 171 0.77 9.94 -17.71
N ALA A 172 1.59 8.91 -17.50
CA ALA A 172 2.07 8.55 -16.17
C ALA A 172 3.21 9.47 -15.73
N THR A 173 3.33 9.63 -14.42
CA THR A 173 4.49 10.22 -13.77
C THR A 173 5.48 9.12 -13.36
N GLU A 174 6.68 9.50 -12.95
CA GLU A 174 7.67 8.55 -12.42
C GLU A 174 7.19 7.84 -11.16
N ASP A 175 6.25 8.45 -10.42
CA ASP A 175 5.67 7.97 -9.16
C ASP A 175 4.42 7.08 -9.36
N ASP A 176 4.05 6.74 -10.60
CA ASP A 176 2.86 5.95 -10.92
C ASP A 176 3.16 4.47 -11.22
N SER A 177 4.39 4.03 -11.03
CA SER A 177 4.81 2.63 -11.19
C SER A 177 4.92 1.90 -9.86
N LEU A 178 4.94 0.58 -9.92
CA LEU A 178 5.30 -0.31 -8.83
C LEU A 178 6.20 -1.41 -9.40
N ILE A 179 7.51 -1.31 -9.21
CA ILE A 179 8.45 -2.27 -9.80
C ILE A 179 8.96 -3.23 -8.73
N LEU A 180 8.38 -4.42 -8.73
CA LEU A 180 8.75 -5.56 -7.89
C LEU A 180 9.23 -6.72 -8.76
N SER A 181 9.57 -7.87 -8.16
CA SER A 181 9.67 -9.11 -8.95
C SER A 181 8.28 -9.56 -9.43
N GLU A 182 8.24 -10.44 -10.44
CA GLU A 182 6.97 -10.95 -10.96
C GLU A 182 6.18 -11.75 -9.90
N GLU A 183 6.87 -12.43 -8.99
CA GLU A 183 6.25 -13.25 -7.95
C GLU A 183 5.81 -12.44 -6.72
N ALA A 184 6.36 -11.26 -6.52
CA ALA A 184 5.99 -10.40 -5.40
C ALA A 184 4.55 -9.91 -5.50
N PHE A 185 3.92 -9.73 -4.35
CA PHE A 185 2.59 -9.13 -4.22
C PHE A 185 2.49 -8.34 -2.91
N GLY A 186 1.84 -7.21 -2.97
CA GLY A 186 1.69 -6.29 -1.84
C GLY A 186 0.80 -5.12 -2.20
N HIS A 187 0.93 -3.99 -1.51
CA HIS A 187 0.18 -2.80 -1.90
C HIS A 187 0.93 -1.53 -1.53
N PRO A 188 1.11 -0.57 -2.47
CA PRO A 188 1.60 0.75 -2.13
C PRO A 188 0.51 1.55 -1.41
N GLY A 189 0.93 2.44 -0.51
CA GLY A 189 0.05 3.42 0.12
C GLY A 189 0.18 4.78 -0.55
N PHE A 190 -0.90 5.56 -0.53
CA PHE A 190 -0.88 6.94 -1.00
C PHE A 190 0.21 7.74 -0.27
N GLY A 191 1.10 8.36 -1.03
CA GLY A 191 2.29 9.06 -0.50
C GLY A 191 3.57 8.22 -0.47
N GLY A 192 3.52 6.91 -0.85
CA GLY A 192 4.69 6.09 -1.13
C GLY A 192 5.08 5.07 -0.06
N ALA A 193 4.25 4.81 0.97
CA ALA A 193 4.44 3.65 1.83
C ALA A 193 4.23 2.36 1.03
N ILE A 194 4.86 1.27 1.43
CA ILE A 194 4.65 -0.04 0.81
C ILE A 194 4.90 -1.18 1.80
N GLY A 195 4.08 -2.22 1.69
CA GLY A 195 4.34 -3.54 2.24
C GLY A 195 4.14 -4.60 1.16
N PHE A 196 5.04 -5.59 1.08
CA PHE A 196 4.89 -6.70 0.14
C PHE A 196 5.60 -7.97 0.62
N ALA A 197 5.18 -9.10 0.07
CA ALA A 197 5.84 -10.39 0.15
C ALA A 197 6.39 -10.78 -1.22
N ASP A 198 7.57 -11.38 -1.23
CA ASP A 198 8.15 -12.06 -2.39
C ASP A 198 8.48 -13.51 -1.98
N PRO A 199 7.61 -14.48 -2.31
CA PRO A 199 7.81 -15.87 -1.93
C PRO A 199 9.01 -16.55 -2.59
N VAL A 200 9.44 -16.08 -3.78
CA VAL A 200 10.61 -16.63 -4.48
C VAL A 200 11.91 -16.10 -3.89
N ALA A 201 11.92 -14.84 -3.48
CA ALA A 201 13.06 -14.25 -2.77
C ALA A 201 13.09 -14.63 -1.28
N ASN A 202 12.06 -15.29 -0.74
CA ASN A 202 11.83 -15.51 0.69
C ASN A 202 11.95 -14.20 1.47
N MET A 203 11.36 -13.14 0.95
CA MET A 203 11.50 -11.78 1.46
C MET A 203 10.15 -11.15 1.77
N SER A 204 10.05 -10.50 2.91
CA SER A 204 9.02 -9.51 3.19
C SER A 204 9.63 -8.14 3.33
N PHE A 205 8.94 -7.13 2.85
CA PHE A 205 9.42 -5.76 2.87
C PHE A 205 8.36 -4.82 3.46
N GLY A 206 8.82 -3.81 4.18
CA GLY A 206 7.98 -2.75 4.71
C GLY A 206 8.71 -1.42 4.70
N TYR A 207 8.07 -0.41 4.12
CA TYR A 207 8.50 0.97 4.18
C TYR A 207 7.34 1.85 4.62
N ALA A 208 7.53 2.59 5.70
CA ALA A 208 6.57 3.55 6.24
C ALA A 208 7.28 4.89 6.46
N MET A 209 6.63 5.96 6.06
CA MET A 209 7.11 7.32 6.25
C MET A 209 5.98 8.17 6.86
N ASN A 210 6.33 9.31 7.46
CA ASN A 210 5.35 10.28 7.90
C ASN A 210 5.26 11.51 6.96
N ARG A 211 6.23 11.74 6.05
CA ARG A 211 6.11 12.75 4.99
C ARG A 211 5.72 12.07 3.68
N MET A 212 4.54 12.38 3.19
CA MET A 212 4.04 11.87 1.92
C MET A 212 4.91 12.36 0.75
N GLY A 213 5.02 11.55 -0.29
CA GLY A 213 5.49 11.95 -1.61
C GLY A 213 4.33 12.09 -2.58
N GLN A 214 4.63 12.43 -3.82
CA GLN A 214 3.67 12.50 -4.92
C GLN A 214 3.34 11.09 -5.46
N GLY A 215 2.35 11.03 -6.36
CA GLY A 215 1.98 9.84 -7.09
C GLY A 215 1.02 8.90 -6.36
N ILE A 216 0.51 7.95 -7.12
CA ILE A 216 -0.43 6.91 -6.66
C ILE A 216 0.20 5.52 -6.61
N GLY A 217 1.37 5.37 -7.20
CA GLY A 217 2.20 4.17 -7.16
C GLY A 217 3.23 4.22 -6.04
N LEU A 218 4.40 3.66 -6.31
CA LEU A 218 5.53 3.72 -5.41
C LEU A 218 6.48 4.84 -5.88
N ASN A 219 6.55 5.93 -5.13
CA ASN A 219 7.39 7.05 -5.50
C ASN A 219 8.89 6.71 -5.44
N ALA A 220 9.72 7.58 -6.02
CA ALA A 220 11.16 7.37 -6.14
C ALA A 220 11.86 7.02 -4.81
N ARG A 221 11.42 7.58 -3.67
CA ARG A 221 11.98 7.24 -2.35
C ARG A 221 11.73 5.80 -1.95
N GLY A 222 10.49 5.33 -2.12
CA GLY A 222 10.12 3.96 -1.82
C GLY A 222 10.74 3.00 -2.82
N GLN A 223 10.71 3.33 -4.12
CA GLN A 223 11.26 2.49 -5.17
C GLN A 223 12.78 2.31 -5.03
N SER A 224 13.54 3.35 -4.68
CA SER A 224 15.00 3.23 -4.46
C SER A 224 15.37 2.24 -3.36
N LEU A 225 14.57 2.15 -2.30
CA LEU A 225 14.79 1.16 -1.23
C LEU A 225 14.43 -0.27 -1.69
N VAL A 226 13.38 -0.42 -2.46
CA VAL A 226 13.00 -1.70 -3.09
C VAL A 226 14.10 -2.15 -4.06
N ASP A 227 14.58 -1.25 -4.91
CA ASP A 227 15.65 -1.53 -5.88
C ASP A 227 16.95 -1.96 -5.18
N ALA A 228 17.38 -1.23 -4.16
CA ALA A 228 18.56 -1.59 -3.37
C ALA A 228 18.41 -2.97 -2.70
N THR A 229 17.19 -3.30 -2.26
CA THR A 229 16.91 -4.62 -1.67
C THR A 229 17.05 -5.73 -2.69
N TYR A 230 16.43 -5.61 -3.86
CA TYR A 230 16.54 -6.63 -4.92
C TYR A 230 17.98 -6.78 -5.42
N LEU A 231 18.70 -5.66 -5.62
CA LEU A 231 20.12 -5.70 -5.97
C LEU A 231 20.96 -6.46 -4.92
N SER A 232 20.71 -6.24 -3.64
CA SER A 232 21.41 -6.93 -2.54
C SER A 232 21.13 -8.44 -2.51
N LEU A 233 20.01 -8.88 -3.06
CA LEU A 233 19.61 -10.28 -3.19
C LEU A 233 20.07 -10.92 -4.51
N GLY A 234 20.88 -10.20 -5.30
CA GLY A 234 21.45 -10.71 -6.55
C GLY A 234 20.50 -10.63 -7.76
N TYR A 235 19.46 -9.81 -7.68
CA TYR A 235 18.71 -9.43 -8.86
C TYR A 235 19.52 -8.40 -9.66
N THR A 236 19.41 -8.41 -10.99
CA THR A 236 20.35 -7.68 -11.84
C THR A 236 19.69 -6.61 -12.71
N SER A 237 18.39 -6.70 -12.97
CA SER A 237 17.68 -5.76 -13.83
C SER A 237 16.19 -5.71 -13.53
N ASN A 238 15.61 -4.52 -13.70
CA ASN A 238 14.17 -4.27 -13.74
C ASN A 238 13.72 -3.59 -15.04
N ALA A 239 14.59 -3.58 -16.06
CA ALA A 239 14.32 -2.91 -17.32
C ALA A 239 13.09 -3.47 -18.08
N GLY A 240 12.71 -4.70 -17.81
CA GLY A 240 11.51 -5.35 -18.36
C GLY A 240 10.23 -5.11 -17.56
N GLY A 241 10.24 -4.21 -16.59
CA GLY A 241 9.06 -3.91 -15.75
C GLY A 241 8.91 -4.77 -14.50
N SER A 242 9.83 -5.71 -14.30
CA SER A 242 9.91 -6.54 -13.08
C SER A 242 11.37 -6.85 -12.78
N TRP A 243 11.70 -6.99 -11.50
CA TRP A 243 13.03 -7.42 -11.07
C TRP A 243 13.27 -8.89 -11.43
N ILE A 244 14.41 -9.16 -12.09
CA ILE A 244 14.84 -10.50 -12.51
C ILE A 244 16.24 -10.81 -11.96
N LYS A 245 16.48 -12.09 -11.68
CA LYS A 245 17.85 -12.62 -11.45
C LYS A 245 18.51 -12.88 -12.79
N GLY A 246 19.79 -12.51 -12.89
CA GLY A 246 20.63 -12.86 -14.02
C GLY A 246 21.03 -14.34 -14.01
#